data_da6a4e35739baee0d0a5ec9760ab1f27
#
_entry.id   da6a4e35739baee0d0a5ec9760ab1f27
#
_cell.length_a   1.000
_cell.length_b   1.000
_cell.length_c   1.000
_cell.angle_alpha   90.00
_cell.angle_beta   90.00
_cell.angle_gamma   90.00
#
_symmetry.space_group_name_H-M   'P 1'
#
loop_
_entity.id
_entity.type
_entity.pdbx_description
1 polymer ?
#
loop_
_entity_poly.entity_id
_entity_poly.type
_entity_poly.pdbx_seq_one_letter_code
_entity_poly.pdbx_strand_id
1 'polypeptide(L)'
;MNLPKQSGTGMMQSVVSIYPVAVLIWGKYSNREMNIRRFFLLLCNLVGYALGLPAQQTAVNPLIYADVPDMSMVRVDDTYYMSSTTMHMVPGVPIMKSKDLVNWELVSYAYDRLTDDVPAMNLDDGQNTYGRGSWASCIRYHKGMYYVSTFAQTTGKTYFFMTRDIEKGPWKRVEFAPSCHDHTFFFDEDGRNYLIYGNGKLFIAELEADLSGLKTGTERVLLENASAPAGGDIMLGAEGSQLFKVDGRYYLFNITWPRNGMRTVVVHRA
;
A
#
# COMPACT_ATOMS: atom_id res chain seq x y z
N MET A 1 -32.81 28.08 -29.09
CA MET A 1 -33.17 26.93 -28.27
C MET A 1 -32.34 26.95 -27.02
N ASN A 2 -32.98 27.27 -25.90
CA ASN A 2 -32.32 27.62 -24.62
C ASN A 2 -31.81 26.36 -23.90
N LEU A 3 -30.55 26.37 -23.51
CA LEU A 3 -29.98 25.42 -22.58
C LEU A 3 -30.25 25.89 -21.13
N PRO A 4 -30.67 25.03 -20.20
CA PRO A 4 -30.87 25.42 -18.80
C PRO A 4 -29.53 25.45 -18.04
N LYS A 5 -29.37 26.51 -17.24
CA LYS A 5 -28.30 26.67 -16.26
C LYS A 5 -28.41 25.61 -15.18
N GLN A 6 -27.37 24.78 -15.01
CA GLN A 6 -27.24 23.97 -13.81
C GLN A 6 -26.70 24.82 -12.66
N SER A 7 -27.48 24.88 -11.59
CA SER A 7 -27.12 25.45 -10.29
C SER A 7 -26.07 24.55 -9.61
N GLY A 8 -24.91 25.12 -9.31
CA GLY A 8 -23.89 24.46 -8.50
C GLY A 8 -24.36 24.28 -7.05
N THR A 9 -24.46 23.06 -6.61
CA THR A 9 -24.52 22.70 -5.20
C THR A 9 -23.10 22.55 -4.69
N GLY A 10 -22.67 23.51 -3.88
CA GLY A 10 -21.36 23.53 -3.25
C GLY A 10 -21.21 22.35 -2.30
N MET A 11 -20.15 21.58 -2.51
CA MET A 11 -19.62 20.64 -1.51
C MET A 11 -19.11 21.45 -0.32
N MET A 12 -19.80 21.36 0.80
CA MET A 12 -19.32 21.87 2.08
C MET A 12 -18.13 21.02 2.52
N GLN A 13 -16.92 21.54 2.35
CA GLN A 13 -15.76 21.04 3.06
C GLN A 13 -15.90 21.45 4.53
N SER A 14 -16.13 20.48 5.41
CA SER A 14 -16.05 20.68 6.85
C SER A 14 -14.57 20.79 7.24
N VAL A 15 -14.06 22.00 7.25
CA VAL A 15 -12.80 22.32 7.92
C VAL A 15 -13.08 22.36 9.42
N VAL A 16 -12.67 21.32 10.15
CA VAL A 16 -12.64 21.38 11.62
C VAL A 16 -11.46 22.27 12.02
N SER A 17 -11.76 23.56 12.20
CA SER A 17 -10.82 24.53 12.77
C SER A 17 -10.86 24.39 14.28
N ILE A 18 -9.83 23.77 14.85
CA ILE A 18 -9.62 23.80 16.31
C ILE A 18 -8.95 25.13 16.64
N TYR A 19 -9.73 26.13 16.99
CA TYR A 19 -9.19 27.33 17.61
C TYR A 19 -8.87 27.02 19.08
N PRO A 20 -7.68 27.36 19.58
CA PRO A 20 -7.43 27.36 21.01
C PRO A 20 -8.27 28.49 21.60
N VAL A 21 -9.24 28.15 22.46
CA VAL A 21 -10.02 29.11 23.22
C VAL A 21 -9.06 29.74 24.25
N ALA A 22 -8.53 30.89 23.91
CA ALA A 22 -7.91 31.76 24.89
C ALA A 22 -9.02 32.36 25.75
N VAL A 23 -9.27 31.76 26.91
CA VAL A 23 -10.17 32.35 27.91
C VAL A 23 -9.47 33.57 28.49
N LEU A 24 -9.83 34.76 28.00
CA LEU A 24 -9.46 36.03 28.59
C LEU A 24 -10.27 36.20 29.89
N ILE A 25 -9.64 35.81 31.01
CA ILE A 25 -10.14 36.16 32.34
C ILE A 25 -9.73 37.61 32.58
N TRP A 26 -10.68 38.54 32.35
CA TRP A 26 -10.53 39.91 32.79
C TRP A 26 -10.84 40.00 34.28
N GLY A 27 -9.84 39.78 35.11
CA GLY A 27 -9.84 40.15 36.52
C GLY A 27 -9.32 41.58 36.66
N LYS A 28 -10.08 42.43 37.40
CA LYS A 28 -9.64 43.77 37.79
C LYS A 28 -8.34 43.62 38.63
N TYR A 29 -7.19 43.87 38.02
CA TYR A 29 -5.96 44.04 38.78
C TYR A 29 -5.59 45.50 38.86
N SER A 30 -5.44 45.99 40.11
CA SER A 30 -4.88 47.28 40.45
C SER A 30 -3.46 47.37 39.90
N ASN A 31 -3.03 48.57 39.49
CA ASN A 31 -1.70 48.90 38.99
C ASN A 31 -0.61 48.48 40.01
N ARG A 32 -0.09 47.30 39.86
CA ARG A 32 1.21 46.89 40.42
C ARG A 32 2.03 46.41 39.24
N GLU A 33 3.21 46.98 39.16
CA GLU A 33 4.24 46.73 38.15
C GLU A 33 4.28 45.26 37.73
N MET A 34 3.86 44.99 36.53
CA MET A 34 3.94 43.67 35.92
C MET A 34 5.41 43.37 35.76
N ASN A 35 5.91 42.43 36.55
CA ASN A 35 7.29 42.09 36.63
C ASN A 35 7.78 41.73 35.23
N ILE A 36 8.58 42.60 34.61
CA ILE A 36 9.10 42.47 33.21
C ILE A 36 9.65 41.05 32.98
N ARG A 37 10.22 40.41 34.01
CA ARG A 37 10.67 39.03 33.95
C ARG A 37 9.54 38.00 33.66
N ARG A 38 8.32 38.23 34.20
CA ARG A 38 7.17 37.34 33.96
C ARG A 38 6.60 37.55 32.58
N PHE A 39 6.60 38.79 32.08
CA PHE A 39 6.19 39.09 30.72
C PHE A 39 7.16 38.48 29.70
N PHE A 40 8.49 38.58 29.94
CA PHE A 40 9.49 37.93 29.07
C PHE A 40 9.37 36.40 29.10
N LEU A 41 9.14 35.79 30.28
CA LEU A 41 8.95 34.34 30.39
C LEU A 41 7.67 33.87 29.66
N LEU A 42 6.58 34.61 29.72
CA LEU A 42 5.36 34.31 28.96
C LEU A 42 5.57 34.49 27.46
N LEU A 43 6.27 35.54 27.06
CA LEU A 43 6.60 35.78 25.66
C LEU A 43 7.54 34.69 25.10
N CYS A 44 8.55 34.28 25.85
CA CYS A 44 9.43 33.17 25.46
C CYS A 44 8.72 31.83 25.38
N ASN A 45 7.74 31.55 26.25
CA ASN A 45 6.91 30.36 26.14
C ASN A 45 5.98 30.42 24.91
N LEU A 46 5.35 31.56 24.65
CA LEU A 46 4.50 31.75 23.45
C LEU A 46 5.32 31.61 22.14
N VAL A 47 6.53 32.19 22.09
CA VAL A 47 7.41 32.06 20.93
C VAL A 47 7.95 30.64 20.83
N GLY A 48 8.29 29.97 21.95
CA GLY A 48 8.69 28.56 21.97
C GLY A 48 7.58 27.63 21.45
N TYR A 49 6.32 27.87 21.82
CA TYR A 49 5.17 27.13 21.29
C TYR A 49 4.95 27.41 19.79
N ALA A 50 5.12 28.66 19.34
CA ALA A 50 4.95 29.01 17.93
C ALA A 50 6.04 28.46 17.02
N LEU A 51 7.27 28.29 17.55
CA LEU A 51 8.40 27.69 16.81
C LEU A 51 8.40 26.16 16.86
N GLY A 52 7.61 25.54 17.76
CA GLY A 52 7.51 24.09 17.92
C GLY A 52 6.38 23.44 17.16
N LEU A 53 5.54 24.19 16.46
CA LEU A 53 4.51 23.59 15.58
C LEU A 53 5.21 23.04 14.34
N PRO A 54 5.17 21.71 14.11
CA PRO A 54 5.68 21.19 12.86
C PRO A 54 4.94 21.89 11.72
N ALA A 55 5.69 22.52 10.82
CA ALA A 55 5.11 23.06 9.61
C ALA A 55 4.33 21.92 8.94
N GLN A 56 3.05 22.12 8.69
CA GLN A 56 2.25 21.14 7.98
C GLN A 56 2.89 20.95 6.60
N GLN A 57 3.58 19.83 6.42
CA GLN A 57 4.18 19.51 5.12
C GLN A 57 3.03 19.27 4.15
N THR A 58 2.93 20.12 3.15
CA THR A 58 1.98 19.94 2.05
C THR A 58 2.55 18.92 1.08
N ALA A 59 1.82 17.82 0.91
CA ALA A 59 2.13 16.87 -0.14
C ALA A 59 1.71 17.45 -1.50
N VAL A 60 2.63 17.42 -2.47
CA VAL A 60 2.39 17.89 -3.84
C VAL A 60 2.58 16.71 -4.79
N ASN A 61 1.58 16.45 -5.62
CA ASN A 61 1.68 15.41 -6.65
C ASN A 61 2.55 15.87 -7.84
N PRO A 62 3.33 14.97 -8.47
CA PRO A 62 3.56 13.58 -8.03
C PRO A 62 4.48 13.50 -6.81
N LEU A 63 4.17 12.58 -5.88
CA LEU A 63 5.02 12.32 -4.71
C LEU A 63 6.33 11.61 -5.09
N ILE A 64 6.26 10.76 -6.09
CA ILE A 64 7.38 9.99 -6.61
C ILE A 64 7.48 10.26 -8.12
N TYR A 65 8.63 10.75 -8.58
CA TYR A 65 8.91 10.99 -10.01
C TYR A 65 9.46 9.72 -10.67
N ALA A 66 8.76 8.61 -10.49
CA ALA A 66 9.09 7.32 -11.08
C ALA A 66 7.81 6.51 -11.31
N ASP A 67 7.92 5.50 -12.16
CA ASP A 67 6.85 4.52 -12.37
C ASP A 67 6.87 3.51 -11.22
N VAL A 68 5.80 3.46 -10.43
CA VAL A 68 5.63 2.59 -9.26
C VAL A 68 4.25 1.92 -9.28
N PRO A 69 3.97 1.10 -10.30
CA PRO A 69 2.68 0.45 -10.45
C PRO A 69 2.45 -0.65 -9.41
N ASP A 70 1.18 -0.97 -9.17
CA ASP A 70 0.70 -2.11 -8.40
C ASP A 70 1.36 -2.23 -7.03
N MET A 71 1.39 -1.12 -6.31
CA MET A 71 2.05 -1.03 -5.02
C MET A 71 1.34 -1.83 -3.93
N SER A 72 2.13 -2.39 -3.03
CA SER A 72 1.70 -2.92 -1.73
C SER A 72 2.54 -2.31 -0.63
N MET A 73 1.94 -2.06 0.55
CA MET A 73 2.61 -1.32 1.61
C MET A 73 2.42 -1.99 2.97
N VAL A 74 3.45 -1.88 3.81
CA VAL A 74 3.41 -2.27 5.23
C VAL A 74 4.08 -1.20 6.07
N ARG A 75 3.54 -0.96 7.27
CA ARG A 75 4.20 -0.13 8.28
C ARG A 75 4.85 -1.02 9.33
N VAL A 76 6.13 -0.77 9.60
CA VAL A 76 6.88 -1.42 10.68
C VAL A 76 7.46 -0.32 11.56
N ASP A 77 7.04 -0.27 12.81
CA ASP A 77 7.33 0.81 13.76
C ASP A 77 6.91 2.19 13.20
N ASP A 78 7.86 3.05 12.91
CA ASP A 78 7.66 4.40 12.37
C ASP A 78 7.99 4.51 10.86
N THR A 79 8.24 3.37 10.19
CA THR A 79 8.68 3.33 8.80
C THR A 79 7.64 2.63 7.94
N TYR A 80 7.30 3.23 6.81
CA TYR A 80 6.50 2.63 5.75
C TYR A 80 7.45 2.02 4.72
N TYR A 81 7.19 0.76 4.36
CA TYR A 81 7.87 0.08 3.26
C TYR A 81 6.85 -0.24 2.17
N MET A 82 7.22 0.02 0.96
CA MET A 82 6.39 -0.18 -0.22
C MET A 82 7.13 -1.05 -1.23
N SER A 83 6.46 -2.09 -1.73
CA SER A 83 6.91 -2.86 -2.88
C SER A 83 6.08 -2.46 -4.11
N SER A 84 6.68 -2.53 -5.29
CA SER A 84 5.99 -2.36 -6.56
C SER A 84 6.53 -3.34 -7.60
N THR A 85 6.11 -3.22 -8.84
CA THR A 85 6.64 -4.03 -9.93
C THR A 85 7.47 -3.20 -10.92
N THR A 86 8.28 -3.87 -11.71
CA THR A 86 8.97 -3.28 -12.85
C THR A 86 8.44 -3.85 -14.18
N MET A 87 7.64 -4.91 -14.12
CA MET A 87 7.03 -5.65 -15.24
C MET A 87 7.99 -6.24 -16.27
N HIS A 88 9.21 -5.74 -16.40
CA HIS A 88 10.12 -6.14 -17.48
C HIS A 88 11.61 -5.93 -17.18
N MET A 89 11.96 -5.42 -16.00
CA MET A 89 13.34 -5.09 -15.66
C MET A 89 13.88 -5.95 -14.51
N VAL A 90 15.19 -6.11 -14.50
CA VAL A 90 15.97 -6.64 -13.39
C VAL A 90 17.02 -5.61 -12.96
N PRO A 91 17.32 -5.48 -11.66
CA PRO A 91 16.69 -6.18 -10.53
C PRO A 91 15.21 -5.83 -10.38
N GLY A 92 14.43 -6.69 -9.70
CA GLY A 92 12.96 -6.57 -9.65
C GLY A 92 12.37 -6.51 -8.26
N VAL A 93 11.12 -6.10 -8.24
CA VAL A 93 10.34 -5.72 -7.06
C VAL A 93 11.10 -4.69 -6.24
N PRO A 94 11.15 -3.42 -6.70
CA PRO A 94 11.77 -2.33 -5.96
C PRO A 94 11.09 -2.15 -4.60
N ILE A 95 11.89 -1.93 -3.58
CA ILE A 95 11.45 -1.63 -2.23
C ILE A 95 11.79 -0.18 -1.92
N MET A 96 10.77 0.58 -1.58
CA MET A 96 10.91 1.97 -1.17
C MET A 96 10.52 2.12 0.31
N LYS A 97 11.11 3.10 1.00
CA LYS A 97 10.73 3.46 2.37
C LYS A 97 10.37 4.92 2.51
N SER A 98 9.54 5.21 3.51
CA SER A 98 9.17 6.56 3.90
C SER A 98 8.85 6.62 5.40
N LYS A 99 9.05 7.79 6.01
CA LYS A 99 8.62 8.09 7.39
C LYS A 99 7.31 8.90 7.43
N ASP A 100 6.91 9.48 6.32
CA ASP A 100 5.83 10.48 6.25
C ASP A 100 4.84 10.26 5.10
N LEU A 101 5.04 9.20 4.29
CA LEU A 101 4.26 8.87 3.08
C LEU A 101 4.41 9.91 1.94
N VAL A 102 5.28 10.89 2.11
CA VAL A 102 5.52 11.96 1.12
C VAL A 102 6.91 11.81 0.51
N ASN A 103 7.92 11.63 1.35
CA ASN A 103 9.31 11.48 0.92
C ASN A 103 9.66 10.00 0.87
N TRP A 104 9.95 9.50 -0.34
CA TRP A 104 10.24 8.11 -0.60
C TRP A 104 11.67 7.89 -1.07
N GLU A 105 12.31 6.87 -0.56
CA GLU A 105 13.67 6.45 -0.90
C GLU A 105 13.65 5.00 -1.41
N LEU A 106 14.25 4.73 -2.57
CA LEU A 106 14.49 3.37 -3.04
C LEU A 106 15.65 2.78 -2.24
N VAL A 107 15.42 1.67 -1.54
CA VAL A 107 16.39 1.09 -0.60
C VAL A 107 16.91 -0.26 -1.00
N SER A 108 16.12 -1.06 -1.73
CA SER A 108 16.55 -2.39 -2.17
C SER A 108 15.66 -2.94 -3.28
N TYR A 109 15.99 -4.14 -3.73
CA TYR A 109 15.18 -4.97 -4.61
C TYR A 109 15.04 -6.37 -3.99
N ALA A 110 13.90 -7.02 -4.21
CA ALA A 110 13.67 -8.37 -3.68
C ALA A 110 14.52 -9.43 -4.38
N TYR A 111 14.95 -9.17 -5.62
CA TYR A 111 15.81 -10.07 -6.39
C TYR A 111 16.66 -9.32 -7.42
N ASP A 112 17.85 -9.86 -7.69
CA ASP A 112 18.68 -9.42 -8.80
C ASP A 112 18.31 -10.16 -10.10
N ARG A 113 18.00 -11.45 -10.00
CA ARG A 113 17.52 -12.31 -11.09
C ARG A 113 16.34 -13.14 -10.61
N LEU A 114 15.25 -13.13 -11.37
CA LEU A 114 14.04 -13.86 -10.99
C LEU A 114 14.19 -15.36 -11.26
N THR A 115 14.77 -15.72 -12.40
CA THR A 115 15.01 -17.11 -12.83
C THR A 115 16.20 -17.16 -13.77
N ASP A 116 16.91 -18.29 -13.80
CA ASP A 116 17.98 -18.55 -14.78
C ASP A 116 17.46 -19.29 -16.01
N ASP A 117 16.26 -19.85 -15.96
CA ASP A 117 15.67 -20.68 -17.00
C ASP A 117 15.18 -19.89 -18.22
N VAL A 118 15.00 -18.57 -18.08
CA VAL A 118 14.45 -17.70 -19.13
C VAL A 118 15.35 -16.49 -19.32
N PRO A 119 16.32 -16.53 -20.25
CA PRO A 119 17.29 -15.45 -20.48
C PRO A 119 16.63 -14.06 -20.67
N ALA A 120 15.51 -14.02 -21.38
CA ALA A 120 14.76 -12.79 -21.62
C ALA A 120 14.24 -12.12 -20.34
N MET A 121 14.03 -12.86 -19.25
CA MET A 121 13.65 -12.30 -17.93
C MET A 121 14.79 -11.52 -17.27
N ASN A 122 16.03 -11.76 -17.69
CA ASN A 122 17.23 -11.18 -17.13
C ASN A 122 17.90 -10.17 -18.07
N LEU A 123 17.28 -9.87 -19.22
CA LEU A 123 17.84 -9.04 -20.29
C LEU A 123 19.15 -9.61 -20.88
N ASP A 124 19.34 -10.94 -20.79
CA ASP A 124 20.51 -11.62 -21.32
C ASP A 124 20.46 -11.67 -22.87
N ASP A 125 21.62 -11.62 -23.52
CA ASP A 125 21.80 -11.75 -24.97
C ASP A 125 20.90 -10.82 -25.81
N GLY A 126 20.61 -9.63 -25.29
CA GLY A 126 19.74 -8.66 -25.96
C GLY A 126 18.25 -9.04 -25.98
N GLN A 127 17.87 -10.10 -25.30
CA GLN A 127 16.48 -10.53 -25.14
C GLN A 127 15.78 -9.72 -24.05
N ASN A 128 14.45 -9.66 -24.11
CA ASN A 128 13.64 -9.02 -23.06
C ASN A 128 12.23 -9.66 -22.98
N THR A 129 11.59 -9.44 -21.85
CA THR A 129 10.18 -9.79 -21.60
C THR A 129 9.38 -8.54 -21.29
N TYR A 130 9.58 -7.47 -22.07
CA TYR A 130 8.95 -6.17 -21.82
C TYR A 130 7.44 -6.31 -21.60
N GLY A 131 6.95 -5.85 -20.43
CA GLY A 131 5.56 -6.01 -20.00
C GLY A 131 5.15 -7.44 -19.59
N ARG A 132 6.07 -8.42 -19.57
CA ARG A 132 5.80 -9.82 -19.23
C ARG A 132 6.77 -10.37 -18.15
N GLY A 133 7.45 -9.50 -17.42
CA GLY A 133 8.29 -9.85 -16.29
C GLY A 133 7.46 -10.20 -15.05
N SER A 134 7.97 -9.86 -13.87
CA SER A 134 7.18 -9.96 -12.64
C SER A 134 6.14 -8.84 -12.57
N TRP A 135 4.93 -9.21 -12.17
CA TRP A 135 3.80 -8.28 -12.08
C TRP A 135 3.55 -7.88 -10.62
N ALA A 136 2.30 -7.55 -10.27
CA ALA A 136 1.91 -7.04 -8.97
C ALA A 136 2.61 -7.76 -7.80
N SER A 137 3.01 -6.99 -6.80
CA SER A 137 3.68 -7.49 -5.61
C SER A 137 2.83 -7.33 -4.36
N CYS A 138 3.13 -8.13 -3.35
CA CYS A 138 2.53 -8.01 -2.03
C CYS A 138 3.62 -8.04 -0.97
N ILE A 139 3.62 -7.08 -0.03
CA ILE A 139 4.57 -7.01 1.08
C ILE A 139 3.86 -7.21 2.40
N ARG A 140 4.46 -8.00 3.31
CA ARG A 140 3.99 -8.21 4.68
C ARG A 140 5.18 -8.27 5.65
N TYR A 141 4.90 -7.94 6.91
CA TYR A 141 5.82 -8.13 8.02
C TYR A 141 5.16 -9.02 9.06
N HIS A 142 5.84 -10.10 9.44
CA HIS A 142 5.32 -11.04 10.41
C HIS A 142 6.46 -11.64 11.25
N LYS A 143 6.34 -11.58 12.58
CA LYS A 143 7.30 -12.18 13.53
C LYS A 143 8.77 -11.83 13.24
N GLY A 144 9.08 -10.55 12.97
CA GLY A 144 10.44 -10.10 12.74
C GLY A 144 11.01 -10.43 11.36
N MET A 145 10.17 -10.81 10.40
CA MET A 145 10.55 -11.16 9.04
C MET A 145 9.70 -10.36 8.04
N TYR A 146 10.35 -9.82 7.03
CA TYR A 146 9.69 -9.25 5.86
C TYR A 146 9.47 -10.34 4.82
N TYR A 147 8.32 -10.27 4.19
CA TYR A 147 7.91 -11.15 3.10
C TYR A 147 7.46 -10.29 1.94
N VAL A 148 7.99 -10.58 0.77
CA VAL A 148 7.56 -9.97 -0.49
C VAL A 148 7.20 -11.08 -1.45
N SER A 149 6.09 -10.96 -2.15
CA SER A 149 5.71 -11.91 -3.19
C SER A 149 5.40 -11.20 -4.50
N THR A 150 5.58 -11.91 -5.60
CA THR A 150 5.19 -11.51 -6.94
C THR A 150 4.88 -12.74 -7.77
N PHE A 151 4.40 -12.56 -8.98
CA PHE A 151 4.18 -13.64 -9.93
C PHE A 151 4.66 -13.24 -11.33
N ALA A 152 4.96 -14.21 -12.16
CA ALA A 152 5.31 -13.99 -13.56
C ALA A 152 4.61 -15.03 -14.43
N GLN A 153 3.77 -14.58 -15.35
CA GLN A 153 3.09 -15.48 -16.29
C GLN A 153 4.07 -16.15 -17.25
N THR A 154 5.13 -15.44 -17.63
CA THR A 154 6.20 -15.98 -18.51
C THR A 154 6.86 -17.24 -17.92
N THR A 155 7.00 -17.33 -16.60
CA THR A 155 7.53 -18.52 -15.93
C THR A 155 6.43 -19.47 -15.43
N GLY A 156 5.18 -19.03 -15.39
CA GLY A 156 4.05 -19.77 -14.82
C GLY A 156 4.15 -19.96 -13.31
N LYS A 157 4.90 -19.10 -12.60
CA LYS A 157 5.22 -19.28 -11.18
C LYS A 157 4.83 -18.07 -10.32
N THR A 158 4.61 -18.35 -9.05
CA THR A 158 4.51 -17.39 -7.93
C THR A 158 5.79 -17.49 -7.10
N TYR A 159 6.30 -16.34 -6.67
CA TYR A 159 7.57 -16.19 -5.96
C TYR A 159 7.36 -15.53 -4.62
N PHE A 160 8.07 -16.02 -3.60
CA PHE A 160 8.18 -15.41 -2.28
C PHE A 160 9.63 -15.13 -1.95
N PHE A 161 9.89 -13.95 -1.43
CA PHE A 161 11.18 -13.49 -0.95
C PHE A 161 11.06 -13.14 0.53
N MET A 162 12.01 -13.60 1.33
CA MET A 162 11.98 -13.44 2.78
C MET A 162 13.31 -12.90 3.29
N THR A 163 13.27 -11.89 4.17
CA THR A 163 14.47 -11.35 4.82
C THR A 163 14.16 -10.77 6.19
N ARG A 164 15.15 -10.73 7.07
CA ARG A 164 15.07 -9.97 8.32
C ARG A 164 15.49 -8.51 8.17
N ASP A 165 16.26 -8.20 7.14
CA ASP A 165 16.72 -6.85 6.82
C ASP A 165 16.25 -6.49 5.40
N ILE A 166 15.18 -5.73 5.33
CA ILE A 166 14.55 -5.38 4.04
C ILE A 166 15.43 -4.44 3.18
N GLU A 167 16.35 -3.72 3.80
CA GLU A 167 17.22 -2.77 3.12
C GLU A 167 18.51 -3.41 2.59
N LYS A 168 18.98 -4.48 3.25
CA LYS A 168 20.29 -5.11 2.93
C LYS A 168 20.19 -6.57 2.54
N GLY A 169 19.07 -7.23 2.80
CA GLY A 169 18.94 -8.66 2.62
C GLY A 169 19.77 -9.47 3.65
N PRO A 170 20.28 -10.65 3.36
CA PRO A 170 20.02 -11.38 2.11
C PRO A 170 18.56 -11.82 2.00
N TRP A 171 18.08 -11.97 0.79
CA TRP A 171 16.77 -12.50 0.50
C TRP A 171 16.81 -14.02 0.29
N LYS A 172 15.96 -14.76 0.99
CA LYS A 172 15.68 -16.17 0.69
C LYS A 172 14.50 -16.22 -0.28
N ARG A 173 14.64 -16.93 -1.40
CA ARG A 173 13.59 -17.16 -2.39
C ARG A 173 12.98 -18.55 -2.24
N VAL A 174 11.66 -18.65 -2.39
CA VAL A 174 10.92 -19.88 -2.70
C VAL A 174 9.96 -19.57 -3.85
N GLU A 175 9.60 -20.60 -4.62
CA GLU A 175 8.74 -20.45 -5.78
C GLU A 175 7.91 -21.70 -6.01
N PHE A 176 6.76 -21.54 -6.63
CA PHE A 176 5.86 -22.64 -7.00
C PHE A 176 4.98 -22.28 -8.21
N ALA A 177 4.43 -23.29 -8.87
CA ALA A 177 3.35 -23.15 -9.84
C ALA A 177 1.98 -23.36 -9.12
N PRO A 178 0.90 -22.67 -9.58
CA PRO A 178 0.82 -21.78 -10.73
C PRO A 178 1.28 -20.33 -10.43
N SER A 179 1.27 -19.48 -11.48
CA SER A 179 1.36 -18.03 -11.32
C SER A 179 -0.01 -17.52 -10.82
N CYS A 180 -0.09 -17.15 -9.55
CA CYS A 180 -1.31 -16.65 -8.91
C CYS A 180 -1.48 -15.15 -9.22
N HIS A 181 -2.42 -14.82 -10.09
CA HIS A 181 -2.63 -13.46 -10.59
C HIS A 181 -3.04 -12.50 -9.49
N ASP A 182 -2.36 -11.35 -9.39
CA ASP A 182 -2.68 -10.21 -8.54
C ASP A 182 -3.01 -10.60 -7.09
N HIS A 183 -2.17 -11.47 -6.55
CA HIS A 183 -2.42 -12.08 -5.26
C HIS A 183 -2.07 -11.18 -4.08
N THR A 184 -2.73 -11.47 -2.95
CA THR A 184 -2.31 -11.07 -1.61
C THR A 184 -2.13 -12.30 -0.74
N PHE A 185 -1.15 -12.29 0.14
CA PHE A 185 -1.01 -13.32 1.16
C PHE A 185 -1.22 -12.75 2.56
N PHE A 186 -1.62 -13.61 3.48
CA PHE A 186 -2.02 -13.22 4.81
C PHE A 186 -1.62 -14.28 5.84
N PHE A 187 -0.98 -13.84 6.92
CA PHE A 187 -0.68 -14.65 8.10
C PHE A 187 -1.82 -14.45 9.09
N ASP A 188 -2.65 -15.45 9.29
CA ASP A 188 -3.78 -15.33 10.22
C ASP A 188 -3.40 -15.71 11.66
N GLU A 189 -4.21 -15.27 12.59
CA GLU A 189 -4.07 -15.56 14.03
C GLU A 189 -4.32 -17.03 14.35
N ASP A 190 -5.00 -17.76 13.47
CA ASP A 190 -5.19 -19.22 13.57
C ASP A 190 -3.91 -20.02 13.25
N GLY A 191 -2.81 -19.33 12.89
CA GLY A 191 -1.53 -19.91 12.57
C GLY A 191 -1.39 -20.44 11.14
N ARG A 192 -2.41 -20.25 10.30
CA ARG A 192 -2.39 -20.62 8.88
C ARG A 192 -2.02 -19.42 8.01
N ASN A 193 -1.44 -19.71 6.85
CA ASN A 193 -1.09 -18.73 5.84
C ASN A 193 -2.05 -18.90 4.66
N TYR A 194 -2.58 -17.80 4.17
CA TYR A 194 -3.55 -17.83 3.07
C TYR A 194 -3.05 -17.01 1.88
N LEU A 195 -3.40 -17.43 0.68
CA LEU A 195 -3.24 -16.69 -0.57
C LEU A 195 -4.62 -16.44 -1.18
N ILE A 196 -4.89 -15.18 -1.56
CA ILE A 196 -6.07 -14.79 -2.32
C ILE A 196 -5.60 -14.26 -3.68
N TYR A 197 -6.20 -14.72 -4.78
CA TYR A 197 -5.78 -14.37 -6.13
C TYR A 197 -6.92 -14.52 -7.13
N GLY A 198 -6.75 -13.94 -8.31
CA GLY A 198 -7.69 -14.03 -9.42
C GLY A 198 -8.09 -12.68 -10.01
N ASN A 199 -8.97 -12.73 -11.00
CA ASN A 199 -9.53 -11.58 -11.68
C ASN A 199 -11.04 -11.80 -11.86
N GLY A 200 -11.86 -10.91 -11.30
CA GLY A 200 -13.32 -11.02 -11.26
C GLY A 200 -13.84 -12.13 -10.36
N LYS A 201 -13.42 -13.36 -10.58
CA LYS A 201 -13.60 -14.49 -9.68
C LYS A 201 -12.34 -14.64 -8.85
N LEU A 202 -12.48 -14.61 -7.52
CA LEU A 202 -11.37 -14.71 -6.60
C LEU A 202 -11.36 -16.05 -5.90
N PHE A 203 -10.16 -16.61 -5.77
CA PHE A 203 -9.88 -17.85 -5.08
C PHE A 203 -9.13 -17.57 -3.77
N ILE A 204 -9.27 -18.47 -2.82
CA ILE A 204 -8.47 -18.52 -1.61
C ILE A 204 -7.94 -19.94 -1.42
N ALA A 205 -6.68 -20.05 -1.06
CA ALA A 205 -6.03 -21.30 -0.70
C ALA A 205 -5.16 -21.13 0.56
N GLU A 206 -4.97 -22.19 1.32
CA GLU A 206 -3.95 -22.24 2.37
C GLU A 206 -2.58 -22.45 1.70
N LEU A 207 -1.57 -21.72 2.16
CA LEU A 207 -0.18 -21.92 1.76
C LEU A 207 0.47 -22.96 2.66
N GLU A 208 1.42 -23.72 2.11
CA GLU A 208 2.34 -24.51 2.93
C GLU A 208 3.07 -23.62 3.95
N ALA A 209 3.45 -24.16 5.08
CA ALA A 209 4.03 -23.39 6.19
C ALA A 209 5.35 -22.68 5.79
N ASP A 210 6.10 -23.25 4.86
CA ASP A 210 7.34 -22.71 4.32
C ASP A 210 7.15 -21.86 3.04
N LEU A 211 5.90 -21.62 2.65
CA LEU A 211 5.46 -20.89 1.45
C LEU A 211 5.86 -21.55 0.12
N SER A 212 6.21 -22.84 0.14
CA SER A 212 6.66 -23.57 -1.05
C SER A 212 5.55 -23.96 -2.02
N GLY A 213 4.29 -23.71 -1.67
CA GLY A 213 3.14 -24.07 -2.52
C GLY A 213 1.79 -23.76 -1.92
N LEU A 214 0.77 -23.99 -2.72
CA LEU A 214 -0.62 -24.06 -2.24
C LEU A 214 -0.84 -25.44 -1.61
N LYS A 215 -1.40 -25.47 -0.43
CA LYS A 215 -1.72 -26.71 0.27
C LYS A 215 -2.84 -27.46 -0.47
N THR A 216 -2.56 -28.69 -0.85
CA THR A 216 -3.45 -29.52 -1.66
C THR A 216 -4.85 -29.62 -1.03
N GLY A 217 -5.88 -29.42 -1.87
CA GLY A 217 -7.30 -29.56 -1.47
C GLY A 217 -7.86 -28.39 -0.65
N THR A 218 -7.11 -27.29 -0.48
CA THR A 218 -7.59 -26.13 0.29
C THR A 218 -8.11 -25.00 -0.60
N GLU A 219 -7.79 -25.02 -1.90
CA GLU A 219 -8.26 -24.02 -2.84
C GLU A 219 -9.79 -24.07 -2.97
N ARG A 220 -10.40 -22.89 -2.86
CA ARG A 220 -11.83 -22.71 -3.06
C ARG A 220 -12.13 -21.32 -3.60
N VAL A 221 -13.31 -21.18 -4.19
CA VAL A 221 -13.81 -19.86 -4.57
C VAL A 221 -14.11 -19.05 -3.32
N LEU A 222 -13.53 -17.88 -3.25
CA LEU A 222 -13.82 -16.89 -2.21
C LEU A 222 -14.99 -16.00 -2.62
N LEU A 223 -14.93 -15.47 -3.85
CA LEU A 223 -15.96 -14.61 -4.42
C LEU A 223 -16.17 -14.99 -5.90
N GLU A 224 -17.42 -15.33 -6.27
CA GLU A 224 -17.76 -15.63 -7.67
C GLU A 224 -17.71 -14.40 -8.56
N ASN A 225 -18.09 -13.24 -8.03
CA ASN A 225 -18.06 -11.95 -8.72
C ASN A 225 -17.63 -10.85 -7.74
N ALA A 226 -16.33 -10.64 -7.65
CA ALA A 226 -15.77 -9.63 -6.76
C ALA A 226 -16.00 -8.20 -7.27
N SER A 227 -16.41 -8.01 -8.53
CA SER A 227 -16.78 -6.71 -9.09
C SER A 227 -18.21 -6.28 -8.79
N ALA A 228 -19.04 -7.17 -8.24
CA ALA A 228 -20.47 -6.90 -8.04
C ALA A 228 -20.80 -5.59 -7.36
N PRO A 229 -20.05 -5.12 -6.32
CA PRO A 229 -20.35 -3.85 -5.67
C PRO A 229 -20.18 -2.62 -6.57
N ALA A 230 -19.37 -2.70 -7.64
CA ALA A 230 -19.19 -1.58 -8.57
C ALA A 230 -20.37 -1.44 -9.54
N GLY A 231 -21.16 -2.51 -9.75
CA GLY A 231 -22.31 -2.52 -10.65
C GLY A 231 -21.94 -2.38 -12.12
N GLY A 232 -22.95 -2.50 -12.98
CA GLY A 232 -22.82 -2.28 -14.43
C GLY A 232 -22.05 -3.36 -15.20
N ASP A 233 -21.70 -3.02 -16.44
CA ASP A 233 -20.88 -3.84 -17.34
C ASP A 233 -19.40 -3.64 -16.98
N ILE A 234 -18.71 -4.72 -16.63
CA ILE A 234 -17.34 -4.71 -16.14
C ILE A 234 -16.39 -4.94 -17.31
N MET A 235 -15.48 -3.99 -17.54
CA MET A 235 -14.40 -4.10 -18.50
C MET A 235 -13.19 -4.84 -17.91
N LEU A 236 -12.83 -4.55 -16.65
CA LEU A 236 -11.76 -5.23 -15.90
C LEU A 236 -12.36 -5.82 -14.64
N GLY A 237 -12.28 -7.13 -14.49
CA GLY A 237 -12.70 -7.84 -13.27
C GLY A 237 -11.93 -7.38 -12.05
N ALA A 238 -12.51 -7.54 -10.87
CA ALA A 238 -11.85 -7.15 -9.64
C ALA A 238 -10.56 -7.96 -9.42
N GLU A 239 -9.44 -7.25 -9.26
CA GLU A 239 -8.08 -7.77 -9.10
C GLU A 239 -7.28 -6.88 -8.14
N GLY A 240 -5.96 -7.07 -8.02
CA GLY A 240 -5.11 -6.27 -7.13
C GLY A 240 -5.49 -6.47 -5.66
N SER A 241 -5.70 -7.71 -5.26
CA SER A 241 -6.18 -8.06 -3.91
C SER A 241 -5.26 -7.56 -2.82
N GLN A 242 -5.82 -6.87 -1.80
CA GLN A 242 -5.13 -6.52 -0.56
C GLN A 242 -6.03 -6.86 0.63
N LEU A 243 -5.59 -7.82 1.46
CA LEU A 243 -6.33 -8.27 2.64
C LEU A 243 -5.73 -7.68 3.91
N PHE A 244 -6.61 -7.13 4.75
CA PHE A 244 -6.27 -6.63 6.08
C PHE A 244 -7.26 -7.18 7.12
N LYS A 245 -6.78 -7.37 8.35
CA LYS A 245 -7.63 -7.67 9.52
C LYS A 245 -7.56 -6.50 10.48
N VAL A 246 -8.70 -5.91 10.79
CA VAL A 246 -8.82 -4.76 11.70
C VAL A 246 -9.98 -5.04 12.65
N ASP A 247 -9.72 -4.97 13.96
CA ASP A 247 -10.72 -5.21 15.00
C ASP A 247 -11.51 -6.52 14.81
N GLY A 248 -10.78 -7.60 14.47
CA GLY A 248 -11.32 -8.94 14.27
C GLY A 248 -12.09 -9.14 12.95
N ARG A 249 -12.15 -8.13 12.08
CA ARG A 249 -12.84 -8.20 10.79
C ARG A 249 -11.86 -8.18 9.64
N TYR A 250 -12.17 -8.93 8.59
CA TYR A 250 -11.39 -8.94 7.36
C TYR A 250 -11.93 -7.93 6.37
N TYR A 251 -11.01 -7.19 5.74
CA TYR A 251 -11.29 -6.24 4.68
C TYR A 251 -10.44 -6.58 3.47
N LEU A 252 -11.09 -6.99 2.39
CA LEU A 252 -10.46 -7.30 1.12
C LEU A 252 -10.73 -6.16 0.14
N PHE A 253 -9.67 -5.48 -0.26
CA PHE A 253 -9.70 -4.42 -1.26
C PHE A 253 -9.30 -4.99 -2.61
N ASN A 254 -10.04 -4.57 -3.64
CA ASN A 254 -9.73 -4.88 -5.03
C ASN A 254 -9.99 -3.64 -5.89
N ILE A 255 -9.32 -3.53 -7.02
CA ILE A 255 -9.71 -2.57 -8.07
C ILE A 255 -10.55 -3.29 -9.11
N THR A 256 -11.47 -2.56 -9.71
CA THR A 256 -12.25 -3.03 -10.87
C THR A 256 -12.52 -1.86 -11.80
N TRP A 257 -12.89 -2.13 -13.04
CA TRP A 257 -13.16 -1.08 -14.01
C TRP A 257 -14.49 -1.31 -14.72
N PRO A 258 -15.56 -0.63 -14.28
CA PRO A 258 -16.82 -0.56 -15.07
C PRO A 258 -16.58 0.12 -16.41
N ARG A 259 -17.15 -0.42 -17.50
CA ARG A 259 -16.95 0.09 -18.88
C ARG A 259 -17.34 1.56 -19.04
N ASN A 260 -18.39 1.97 -18.34
CA ASN A 260 -18.93 3.33 -18.41
C ASN A 260 -18.54 4.19 -17.18
N GLY A 261 -17.53 3.77 -16.43
CA GLY A 261 -17.11 4.42 -15.20
C GLY A 261 -15.61 4.61 -15.10
N MET A 262 -15.20 5.13 -13.95
CA MET A 262 -13.79 5.23 -13.58
C MET A 262 -13.32 3.94 -12.89
N ARG A 263 -12.02 3.69 -12.86
CA ARG A 263 -11.44 2.67 -11.97
C ARG A 263 -11.97 2.88 -10.56
N THR A 264 -12.47 1.82 -9.97
CA THR A 264 -13.18 1.85 -8.70
C THR A 264 -12.54 0.85 -7.74
N VAL A 265 -12.34 1.28 -6.51
CA VAL A 265 -11.96 0.36 -5.42
C VAL A 265 -13.23 -0.24 -4.84
N VAL A 266 -13.29 -1.56 -4.79
CA VAL A 266 -14.33 -2.31 -4.10
C VAL A 266 -13.77 -2.91 -2.82
N VAL A 267 -14.60 -2.96 -1.78
CA VAL A 267 -14.21 -3.49 -0.47
C VAL A 267 -15.23 -4.55 -0.05
N HIS A 268 -14.74 -5.75 0.19
CA HIS A 268 -15.50 -6.82 0.80
C HIS A 268 -15.12 -6.93 2.27
N ARG A 269 -16.09 -7.13 3.14
CA ARG A 269 -15.89 -7.23 4.59
C ARG A 269 -16.51 -8.51 5.14
N ALA A 270 -15.81 -9.21 6.00
CA ALA A 270 -16.27 -10.36 6.77
C ALA A 270 -15.98 -10.17 8.28
#